data_34ff46e731257c85ce2e86ef8c1533b3
#
_entry.id   34ff46e731257c85ce2e86ef8c1533b3
#
_cell.length_a   1.000
_cell.length_b   1.000
_cell.length_c   1.000
_cell.angle_alpha   90.00
_cell.angle_beta   90.00
_cell.angle_gamma   90.00
#
_symmetry.space_group_name_H-M   'P 1'
#
loop_
_entity.id
_entity.type
_entity.pdbx_description
1 polymer ?
#
loop_
_entity_poly.entity_id
_entity_poly.type
_entity_poly.pdbx_seq_one_letter_code
_entity_poly.pdbx_strand_id
1 'polypeptide(L)'
;MAVASVTTDINIGPYRIPSNAQNMVMNNYAQRMNKKIEIVIPEPIFSDKFATTQWLQKDFSFTDIFLCSIYQLPKSEIDIQKILQNFSSAEIYFAIEGVHGKGVKFLQDCLKERDLFEQMDAIPKSDSNWLDLYQRLKQ
;
A
#
# COMPACT_ATOMS: atom_id res chain seq x y z
N MET A 1 -11.73 -4.22 18.50
CA MET A 1 -10.45 -3.74 17.97
C MET A 1 -9.71 -4.89 17.31
N ALA A 2 -9.27 -4.71 16.09
CA ALA A 2 -8.70 -5.81 15.32
C ALA A 2 -7.52 -5.37 14.47
N VAL A 3 -6.63 -6.33 14.19
CA VAL A 3 -5.51 -6.18 13.26
C VAL A 3 -5.89 -6.89 11.98
N ALA A 4 -5.96 -6.15 10.88
CA ALA A 4 -6.40 -6.67 9.59
C ALA A 4 -5.28 -6.62 8.55
N SER A 5 -5.33 -7.54 7.59
CA SER A 5 -4.52 -7.46 6.38
C SER A 5 -5.45 -7.44 5.17
N VAL A 6 -5.05 -6.72 4.13
CA VAL A 6 -5.84 -6.58 2.91
C VAL A 6 -5.03 -7.10 1.73
N THR A 7 -5.60 -8.07 1.02
CA THR A 7 -5.02 -8.58 -0.23
C THR A 7 -5.81 -8.07 -1.41
N THR A 8 -5.20 -8.07 -2.59
CA THR A 8 -5.84 -7.64 -3.83
C THR A 8 -5.57 -8.64 -4.95
N ASP A 9 -6.50 -8.75 -5.90
CA ASP A 9 -6.33 -9.58 -7.08
C ASP A 9 -5.76 -8.79 -8.26
N ILE A 10 -5.68 -7.47 -8.14
CA ILE A 10 -5.10 -6.63 -9.18
C ILE A 10 -3.58 -6.52 -9.00
N ASN A 11 -2.89 -6.06 -10.03
CA ASN A 11 -1.46 -5.78 -9.93
C ASN A 11 -1.21 -4.63 -8.95
N ILE A 12 -0.22 -4.80 -8.10
CA ILE A 12 0.19 -3.78 -7.13
C ILE A 12 1.30 -2.95 -7.77
N GLY A 13 0.92 -1.96 -8.58
CA GLY A 13 1.87 -1.16 -9.34
C GLY A 13 2.72 -2.04 -10.25
N PRO A 14 4.06 -2.02 -10.12
CA PRO A 14 4.94 -2.87 -10.91
C PRO A 14 4.96 -4.33 -10.47
N TYR A 15 4.30 -4.66 -9.35
CA TYR A 15 4.39 -5.99 -8.75
C TYR A 15 3.22 -6.87 -9.16
N ARG A 16 3.53 -8.14 -9.46
CA ARG A 16 2.54 -9.20 -9.65
C ARG A 16 2.71 -10.21 -8.52
N ILE A 17 1.90 -10.07 -7.50
CA ILE A 17 2.03 -10.89 -6.30
C ILE A 17 0.72 -11.64 -6.07
N PRO A 18 0.71 -12.98 -6.13
CA PRO A 18 -0.49 -13.76 -5.81
C PRO A 18 -0.95 -13.50 -4.37
N SER A 19 -2.24 -13.66 -4.11
CA SER A 19 -2.83 -13.36 -2.80
C SER A 19 -2.16 -14.10 -1.65
N ASN A 20 -1.81 -15.37 -1.84
CA ASN A 20 -1.13 -16.14 -0.78
C ASN A 20 0.29 -15.62 -0.53
N ALA A 21 1.00 -15.16 -1.56
CA ALA A 21 2.30 -14.52 -1.39
C ALA A 21 2.17 -13.17 -0.69
N GLN A 22 1.13 -12.40 -1.00
CA GLN A 22 0.82 -11.16 -0.28
C GLN A 22 0.62 -11.44 1.21
N ASN A 23 -0.14 -12.47 1.55
CA ASN A 23 -0.35 -12.87 2.94
C ASN A 23 0.96 -13.22 3.64
N MET A 24 1.86 -13.94 2.98
CA MET A 24 3.16 -14.28 3.54
C MET A 24 4.02 -13.05 3.83
N VAL A 25 4.05 -12.10 2.90
CA VAL A 25 4.81 -10.85 3.05
C VAL A 25 4.26 -10.03 4.22
N MET A 26 2.95 -9.89 4.30
CA MET A 26 2.32 -9.13 5.38
C MET A 26 2.46 -9.82 6.73
N ASN A 27 2.33 -11.12 6.81
CA ASN A 27 2.54 -11.87 8.06
C ASN A 27 3.97 -11.75 8.55
N ASN A 28 4.96 -11.84 7.66
CA ASN A 28 6.36 -11.64 8.01
C ASN A 28 6.60 -10.25 8.59
N TYR A 29 6.05 -9.23 7.96
CA TYR A 29 6.19 -7.86 8.43
C TYR A 29 5.50 -7.66 9.79
N ALA A 30 4.30 -8.23 9.93
CA ALA A 30 3.55 -8.16 11.18
C ALA A 30 4.32 -8.79 12.35
N GLN A 31 4.95 -9.93 12.12
CA GLN A 31 5.77 -10.58 13.13
C GLN A 31 6.93 -9.69 13.57
N ARG A 32 7.59 -9.03 12.62
CA ARG A 32 8.68 -8.10 12.93
C ARG A 32 8.19 -6.89 13.74
N MET A 33 6.94 -6.51 13.58
CA MET A 33 6.31 -5.41 14.31
C MET A 33 5.65 -5.87 15.62
N ASN A 34 5.77 -7.15 15.99
CA ASN A 34 5.12 -7.75 17.14
C ASN A 34 3.60 -7.65 17.10
N LYS A 35 3.04 -7.81 15.90
CA LYS A 35 1.59 -7.81 15.65
C LYS A 35 1.16 -9.15 15.11
N LYS A 36 -0.09 -9.51 15.40
CA LYS A 36 -0.71 -10.72 14.87
C LYS A 36 -1.92 -10.32 14.03
N ILE A 37 -1.92 -10.73 12.77
CA ILE A 37 -3.05 -10.48 11.88
C ILE A 37 -4.20 -11.38 12.30
N GLU A 38 -5.33 -10.78 12.64
CA GLU A 38 -6.53 -11.48 13.10
C GLU A 38 -7.54 -11.70 11.99
N ILE A 39 -7.61 -10.77 11.05
CA ILE A 39 -8.58 -10.78 9.95
C ILE A 39 -7.86 -10.57 8.63
N VAL A 40 -8.12 -11.44 7.66
CA VAL A 40 -7.62 -11.29 6.28
C VAL A 40 -8.79 -10.87 5.40
N ILE A 41 -8.65 -9.75 4.72
CA ILE A 41 -9.69 -9.17 3.88
C ILE A 41 -9.25 -9.24 2.41
N PRO A 42 -9.83 -10.13 1.60
CA PRO A 42 -9.57 -10.11 0.15
C PRO A 42 -10.47 -9.06 -0.50
N GLU A 43 -9.86 -8.03 -1.07
CA GLU A 43 -10.60 -7.06 -1.88
C GLU A 43 -10.80 -7.63 -3.28
N PRO A 44 -11.99 -7.54 -3.85
CA PRO A 44 -12.28 -8.14 -5.15
C PRO A 44 -11.58 -7.42 -6.29
N ILE A 45 -11.50 -8.10 -7.43
CA ILE A 45 -10.99 -7.55 -8.68
C ILE A 45 -11.76 -6.25 -9.01
N PHE A 46 -11.07 -5.25 -9.51
CA PHE A 46 -11.58 -3.91 -9.84
C PHE A 46 -11.84 -3.02 -8.61
N SER A 47 -11.46 -3.46 -7.42
CA SER A 47 -11.65 -2.66 -6.22
C SER A 47 -10.32 -2.19 -5.66
N ASP A 48 -9.83 -1.06 -6.15
CA ASP A 48 -8.80 -0.28 -5.47
C ASP A 48 -9.41 0.64 -4.42
N LYS A 49 -10.72 0.52 -4.19
CA LYS A 49 -11.51 1.42 -3.32
C LYS A 49 -11.59 0.95 -1.88
N PHE A 50 -11.09 -0.23 -1.58
CA PHE A 50 -11.16 -0.82 -0.24
C PHE A 50 -12.60 -0.88 0.29
N ALA A 51 -13.56 -1.17 -0.59
CA ALA A 51 -14.97 -1.17 -0.25
C ALA A 51 -15.29 -2.13 0.90
N THR A 52 -14.78 -3.36 0.83
CA THR A 52 -15.00 -4.37 1.87
C THR A 52 -14.34 -3.94 3.18
N THR A 53 -13.12 -3.45 3.13
CA THR A 53 -12.39 -3.00 4.31
C THR A 53 -13.08 -1.82 4.98
N GLN A 54 -13.54 -0.85 4.21
CA GLN A 54 -14.29 0.30 4.74
C GLN A 54 -15.60 -0.12 5.38
N TRP A 55 -16.29 -1.08 4.76
CA TRP A 55 -17.55 -1.60 5.30
C TRP A 55 -17.32 -2.33 6.64
N LEU A 56 -16.26 -3.15 6.70
CA LEU A 56 -15.92 -3.89 7.92
C LEU A 56 -15.37 -2.99 9.02
N GLN A 57 -14.79 -1.85 8.69
CA GLN A 57 -14.26 -0.90 9.66
C GLN A 57 -15.35 -0.42 10.63
N LYS A 58 -16.58 -0.33 10.16
CA LYS A 58 -17.71 0.09 10.99
C LYS A 58 -18.00 -0.91 12.11
N ASP A 59 -17.81 -2.20 11.84
CA ASP A 59 -18.14 -3.27 12.80
C ASP A 59 -16.94 -3.67 13.66
N PHE A 60 -15.75 -3.69 13.10
CA PHE A 60 -14.55 -4.24 13.77
C PHE A 60 -13.61 -3.18 14.34
N SER A 61 -13.72 -1.94 13.92
CA SER A 61 -12.86 -0.84 14.40
C SER A 61 -11.37 -1.25 14.36
N PHE A 62 -10.84 -1.45 13.17
CA PHE A 62 -9.45 -1.86 12.99
C PHE A 62 -8.50 -0.82 13.60
N THR A 63 -7.58 -1.29 14.44
CA THR A 63 -6.52 -0.46 15.00
C THR A 63 -5.27 -0.46 14.12
N ASP A 64 -5.06 -1.55 13.39
CA ASP A 64 -3.91 -1.76 12.53
C ASP A 64 -4.37 -2.39 11.22
N ILE A 65 -3.92 -1.84 10.10
CA ILE A 65 -4.23 -2.36 8.77
C ILE A 65 -2.92 -2.58 8.02
N PHE A 66 -2.68 -3.83 7.63
CA PHE A 66 -1.50 -4.21 6.85
C PHE A 66 -1.84 -4.25 5.37
N LEU A 67 -1.08 -3.53 4.58
CA LEU A 67 -1.14 -3.55 3.13
C LEU A 67 0.20 -4.08 2.60
N CYS A 68 0.18 -4.65 1.41
CA CYS A 68 1.39 -5.18 0.80
C CYS A 68 2.31 -4.05 0.35
N SER A 69 1.75 -3.01 -0.27
CA SER A 69 2.53 -1.92 -0.86
C SER A 69 1.71 -0.63 -0.95
N ILE A 70 2.39 0.50 -0.99
CA ILE A 70 1.77 1.81 -1.25
C ILE A 70 1.05 1.85 -2.59
N TYR A 71 1.46 1.00 -3.54
CA TYR A 71 0.79 0.88 -4.84
C TYR A 71 -0.60 0.28 -4.75
N GLN A 72 -0.97 -0.28 -3.60
CA GLN A 72 -2.31 -0.81 -3.35
C GLN A 72 -3.33 0.29 -3.10
N LEU A 73 -2.88 1.50 -2.77
CA LEU A 73 -3.76 2.65 -2.55
C LEU A 73 -4.45 3.07 -3.84
N PRO A 74 -5.68 3.60 -3.76
CA PRO A 74 -6.44 3.97 -4.95
C PRO A 74 -5.80 5.14 -5.70
N LYS A 75 -6.14 5.26 -6.99
CA LYS A 75 -5.65 6.35 -7.84
C LYS A 75 -6.66 7.49 -7.96
N SER A 76 -7.94 7.21 -7.82
CA SER A 76 -8.98 8.23 -7.87
C SER A 76 -8.92 9.14 -6.64
N GLU A 77 -8.93 10.44 -6.86
CA GLU A 77 -8.88 11.41 -5.78
C GLU A 77 -10.05 11.27 -4.80
N ILE A 78 -11.23 10.97 -5.32
CA ILE A 78 -12.44 10.77 -4.49
C ILE A 78 -12.23 9.56 -3.57
N ASP A 79 -11.71 8.46 -4.10
CA ASP A 79 -11.46 7.26 -3.31
C ASP A 79 -10.35 7.44 -2.30
N ILE A 80 -9.31 8.21 -2.65
CA ILE A 80 -8.24 8.59 -1.73
C ILE A 80 -8.81 9.37 -0.55
N GLN A 81 -9.67 10.33 -0.79
CA GLN A 81 -10.28 11.13 0.28
C GLN A 81 -11.13 10.27 1.22
N LYS A 82 -11.87 9.31 0.69
CA LYS A 82 -12.65 8.38 1.52
C LYS A 82 -11.76 7.55 2.42
N ILE A 83 -10.64 7.06 1.90
CA ILE A 83 -9.69 6.26 2.68
C ILE A 83 -9.01 7.11 3.74
N LEU A 84 -8.58 8.32 3.40
CA LEU A 84 -8.00 9.25 4.36
C LEU A 84 -8.95 9.52 5.52
N GLN A 85 -10.22 9.67 5.22
CA GLN A 85 -11.23 9.94 6.24
C GLN A 85 -11.53 8.70 7.10
N ASN A 86 -11.70 7.53 6.47
CA ASN A 86 -12.15 6.32 7.15
C ASN A 86 -11.05 5.60 7.92
N PHE A 87 -9.80 5.72 7.48
CA PHE A 87 -8.67 4.99 8.08
C PHE A 87 -7.73 5.89 8.89
N SER A 88 -8.09 7.15 9.12
CA SER A 88 -7.22 8.10 9.82
C SER A 88 -6.90 7.69 11.26
N SER A 89 -7.76 6.89 11.87
CA SER A 89 -7.57 6.42 13.26
C SER A 89 -6.78 5.12 13.36
N ALA A 90 -6.48 4.46 12.24
CA ALA A 90 -5.75 3.21 12.22
C ALA A 90 -4.28 3.42 11.86
N GLU A 91 -3.41 2.60 12.43
CA GLU A 91 -2.02 2.49 12.00
C GLU A 91 -1.98 1.70 10.70
N ILE A 92 -1.41 2.27 9.64
CA ILE A 92 -1.31 1.63 8.33
C ILE A 92 0.12 1.17 8.10
N TYR A 93 0.28 -0.09 7.69
CA TYR A 93 1.58 -0.71 7.45
C TYR A 93 1.70 -1.10 5.98
N PHE A 94 2.82 -0.76 5.37
CA PHE A 94 3.15 -1.16 3.99
C PHE A 94 4.34 -2.11 4.02
N ALA A 95 4.08 -3.39 3.80
CA ALA A 95 5.05 -4.45 4.05
C ALA A 95 6.27 -4.40 3.12
N ILE A 96 6.07 -4.16 1.82
CA ILE A 96 7.18 -4.14 0.85
C ILE A 96 8.10 -2.96 1.12
N GLU A 97 7.53 -1.76 1.33
CA GLU A 97 8.31 -0.56 1.61
C GLU A 97 8.87 -0.54 3.03
N GLY A 98 8.30 -1.33 3.93
CA GLY A 98 8.75 -1.40 5.31
C GLY A 98 8.47 -0.12 6.10
N VAL A 99 7.39 0.59 5.78
CA VAL A 99 7.01 1.83 6.46
C VAL A 99 5.63 1.68 7.07
N HIS A 100 5.39 2.44 8.13
CA HIS A 100 4.09 2.50 8.77
C HIS A 100 3.86 3.85 9.41
N GLY A 101 2.61 4.18 9.64
CA GLY A 101 2.26 5.43 10.27
C GLY A 101 0.76 5.57 10.43
N LYS A 102 0.33 6.70 10.96
CA LYS A 102 -1.06 6.98 11.28
C LYS A 102 -1.43 8.39 10.86
N GLY A 103 -2.67 8.51 10.41
CA GLY A 103 -3.25 9.81 10.09
C GLY A 103 -3.12 10.22 8.64
N VAL A 104 -3.79 11.33 8.33
CA VAL A 104 -3.95 11.84 6.96
C VAL A 104 -2.59 12.22 6.36
N LYS A 105 -1.73 12.88 7.16
CA LYS A 105 -0.42 13.34 6.67
C LYS A 105 0.45 12.18 6.22
N PHE A 106 0.50 11.09 7.00
CA PHE A 106 1.28 9.92 6.65
C PHE A 106 0.82 9.34 5.31
N LEU A 107 -0.49 9.17 5.12
CA LEU A 107 -1.04 8.62 3.88
C LEU A 107 -0.79 9.54 2.70
N GLN A 108 -0.90 10.87 2.90
CA GLN A 108 -0.59 11.84 1.85
C GLN A 108 0.89 11.77 1.44
N ASP A 109 1.80 11.60 2.41
CA ASP A 109 3.23 11.46 2.11
C ASP A 109 3.50 10.17 1.33
N CYS A 110 2.83 9.07 1.65
CA CYS A 110 2.93 7.82 0.89
C CYS A 110 2.43 7.97 -0.53
N LEU A 111 1.35 8.70 -0.74
CA LEU A 111 0.80 8.96 -2.07
C LEU A 111 1.76 9.80 -2.91
N LYS A 112 2.39 10.80 -2.32
CA LYS A 112 3.42 11.60 -3.00
C LYS A 112 4.61 10.76 -3.41
N GLU A 113 5.05 9.87 -2.53
CA GLU A 113 6.16 8.96 -2.80
C GLU A 113 5.81 8.01 -3.96
N ARG A 114 4.59 7.47 -3.97
CA ARG A 114 4.11 6.63 -5.06
C ARG A 114 4.12 7.38 -6.39
N ASP A 115 3.60 8.61 -6.39
CA ASP A 115 3.56 9.43 -7.61
C ASP A 115 4.97 9.72 -8.14
N LEU A 116 5.91 9.96 -7.24
CA LEU A 116 7.32 10.16 -7.61
C LEU A 116 7.90 8.90 -8.27
N PHE A 117 7.66 7.72 -7.69
CA PHE A 117 8.12 6.45 -8.26
C PHE A 117 7.49 6.18 -9.63
N GLU A 118 6.21 6.49 -9.81
CA GLU A 118 5.53 6.34 -11.10
C GLU A 118 6.13 7.27 -12.16
N GLN A 119 6.49 8.49 -11.78
CA GLN A 119 7.17 9.42 -12.69
C GLN A 119 8.55 8.90 -13.08
N MET A 120 9.29 8.31 -12.17
CA MET A 120 10.59 7.69 -12.48
C MET A 120 10.45 6.51 -13.44
N ASP A 121 9.41 5.69 -13.29
CA ASP A 121 9.13 4.56 -14.18
C ASP A 121 8.73 5.03 -15.58
N ALA A 122 8.20 6.24 -15.71
CA ALA A 122 7.83 6.83 -17.00
C ALA A 122 9.04 7.34 -17.79
N ILE A 123 10.23 7.42 -17.19
CA ILE A 123 11.46 7.82 -17.88
C ILE A 123 11.82 6.73 -18.90
N PRO A 124 12.07 7.10 -20.18
CA PRO A 124 12.42 6.11 -21.19
C PRO A 124 13.65 5.30 -20.81
N LYS A 125 13.50 3.98 -20.83
CA LYS A 125 14.55 3.04 -20.43
C LYS A 125 15.40 2.65 -21.65
N SER A 126 15.89 3.63 -22.42
CA SER A 126 16.91 3.35 -23.42
C SER A 126 18.28 3.27 -22.75
N ASP A 127 19.16 2.45 -23.30
CA ASP A 127 20.48 2.23 -22.71
C ASP A 127 21.25 3.55 -22.54
N SER A 128 21.17 4.45 -23.53
CA SER A 128 21.84 5.74 -23.48
C SER A 128 21.30 6.61 -22.34
N ASN A 129 19.99 6.64 -22.12
CA ASN A 129 19.39 7.46 -21.07
C ASN A 129 19.76 6.95 -19.68
N TRP A 130 19.82 5.63 -19.52
CA TRP A 130 20.22 5.04 -18.26
C TRP A 130 21.70 5.33 -17.92
N LEU A 131 22.56 5.27 -18.92
CA LEU A 131 23.98 5.57 -18.74
C LEU A 131 24.19 7.02 -18.35
N ASP A 132 23.50 7.94 -19.02
CA ASP A 132 23.55 9.36 -18.71
C ASP A 132 23.09 9.64 -17.29
N LEU A 133 21.96 9.07 -16.90
CA LEU A 133 21.40 9.24 -15.56
C LEU A 133 22.35 8.67 -14.50
N TYR A 134 22.89 7.49 -14.75
CA TYR A 134 23.83 6.85 -13.85
C TYR A 134 25.11 7.67 -13.67
N GLN A 135 25.65 8.22 -14.76
CA GLN A 135 26.84 9.07 -14.72
C GLN A 135 26.58 10.36 -13.95
N ARG A 136 25.40 10.97 -14.12
CA ARG A 136 25.01 12.16 -13.36
C ARG A 136 24.90 11.88 -11.87
N LEU A 137 24.40 10.73 -11.50
CA LEU A 137 24.27 10.33 -10.09
C LEU A 137 25.61 10.04 -9.44
N LYS A 138 26.62 9.64 -10.24
CA LYS A 138 27.98 9.38 -9.74
C LYS A 138 28.79 10.66 -9.48
N GLN A 139 28.40 11.73 -10.12
CA GLN A 139 29.06 13.02 -9.93
C GLN A 139 28.45 13.73 -8.72
#